data_57d69e23aa14e6c6d6e35fe089f38e70
#
_entry.id   57d69e23aa14e6c6d6e35fe089f38e70
#
_cell.length_a   1.000
_cell.length_b   1.000
_cell.length_c   1.000
_cell.angle_alpha   90.00
_cell.angle_beta   90.00
_cell.angle_gamma   90.00
#
_symmetry.space_group_name_H-M   'P 1'
#
loop_
_entity.id
_entity.type
_entity.pdbx_description
1 polymer ?
#
loop_
_entity_poly.entity_id
_entity_poly.type
_entity_poly.pdbx_seq_one_letter_code
_entity_poly.pdbx_strand_id
1 'polypeptide(L)'
;MSLTTTYSITVGLESPELTEEQCRAFAFIAAGKHFPSGHTITEATGRWESPERGLVDEPSLIITVIGEGSAHRDAVSRFCRDYKRGCFQDCVLVQITKPETFWV
;
A
#
# COMPACT_ATOMS: atom_id res chain seq x y z
N MET A 1 -15.88 18.58 -11.75
CA MET A 1 -14.46 18.22 -11.72
C MET A 1 -13.84 18.77 -10.44
N SER A 2 -13.06 17.99 -9.77
CA SER A 2 -12.34 18.42 -8.58
C SER A 2 -10.90 17.91 -8.63
N LEU A 3 -10.03 18.57 -7.86
CA LEU A 3 -8.66 18.10 -7.66
C LEU A 3 -8.65 17.25 -6.39
N THR A 4 -8.13 16.05 -6.50
CA THR A 4 -8.01 15.12 -5.39
C THR A 4 -6.55 14.72 -5.19
N THR A 5 -6.27 14.12 -4.06
CA THR A 5 -4.96 13.51 -3.81
C THR A 5 -5.11 12.01 -3.92
N THR A 6 -4.28 11.38 -4.73
CA THR A 6 -4.21 9.93 -4.84
C THR A 6 -2.97 9.43 -4.13
N TYR A 7 -3.18 8.49 -3.22
CA TYR A 7 -2.10 7.77 -2.53
C TYR A 7 -2.01 6.38 -3.12
N SER A 8 -0.82 6.04 -3.60
CA SER A 8 -0.54 4.71 -4.11
C SER A 8 0.45 4.05 -3.18
N ILE A 9 0.01 3.03 -2.47
CA ILE A 9 0.78 2.35 -1.43
C ILE A 9 1.16 0.96 -1.95
N THR A 10 2.45 0.73 -2.14
CA THR A 10 2.94 -0.57 -2.60
C THR A 10 3.51 -1.32 -1.41
N VAL A 11 2.95 -2.49 -1.11
CA VAL A 11 3.39 -3.35 -0.04
C VAL A 11 3.90 -4.67 -0.60
N GLY A 12 5.07 -5.09 -0.15
CA GLY A 12 5.60 -6.41 -0.48
C GLY A 12 4.90 -7.48 0.35
N LEU A 13 4.77 -8.67 -0.22
CA LEU A 13 4.11 -9.80 0.44
C LEU A 13 5.10 -10.86 0.94
N GLU A 14 6.40 -10.64 0.78
CA GLU A 14 7.40 -11.51 1.37
C GLU A 14 7.76 -11.03 2.77
N SER A 15 7.75 -11.94 3.72
CA SER A 15 8.04 -11.66 5.12
C SER A 15 8.94 -12.76 5.68
N PRO A 16 9.86 -12.42 6.60
CA PRO A 16 10.67 -13.45 7.26
C PRO A 16 9.87 -14.31 8.23
N GLU A 17 8.68 -13.86 8.67
CA GLU A 17 7.90 -14.53 9.70
C GLU A 17 6.54 -15.02 9.23
N LEU A 18 5.98 -14.42 8.16
CA LEU A 18 4.63 -14.72 7.70
C LEU A 18 4.65 -15.25 6.28
N THR A 19 3.64 -16.04 5.93
CA THR A 19 3.42 -16.47 4.56
C THR A 19 2.89 -15.31 3.71
N GLU A 20 3.00 -15.45 2.39
CA GLU A 20 2.43 -14.49 1.46
C GLU A 20 0.94 -14.28 1.70
N GLU A 21 0.19 -15.37 1.94
CA GLU A 21 -1.24 -15.30 2.20
C GLU A 21 -1.57 -14.58 3.49
N GLN A 22 -0.75 -14.76 4.53
CA GLN A 22 -0.93 -14.03 5.78
C GLN A 22 -0.67 -12.55 5.61
N CYS A 23 0.34 -12.17 4.86
CA CYS A 23 0.60 -10.76 4.55
C CYS A 23 -0.53 -10.16 3.73
N ARG A 24 -1.04 -10.89 2.74
CA ARG A 24 -2.17 -10.44 1.92
C ARG A 24 -3.41 -10.22 2.79
N ALA A 25 -3.74 -11.17 3.64
CA ALA A 25 -4.88 -11.03 4.55
C ALA A 25 -4.71 -9.84 5.47
N PHE A 26 -3.52 -9.64 6.01
CA PHE A 26 -3.24 -8.49 6.86
C PHE A 26 -3.45 -7.18 6.12
N ALA A 27 -2.96 -7.08 4.88
CA ALA A 27 -3.12 -5.87 4.06
C ALA A 27 -4.60 -5.55 3.80
N PHE A 28 -5.40 -6.57 3.46
CA PHE A 28 -6.84 -6.39 3.24
C PHE A 28 -7.55 -5.90 4.49
N ILE A 29 -7.26 -6.51 5.63
CA ILE A 29 -7.87 -6.13 6.91
C ILE A 29 -7.46 -4.70 7.29
N ALA A 30 -6.19 -4.39 7.20
CA ALA A 30 -5.67 -3.06 7.54
C ALA A 30 -6.22 -1.98 6.62
N ALA A 31 -6.35 -2.27 5.31
CA ALA A 31 -6.93 -1.33 4.37
C ALA A 31 -8.39 -1.04 4.72
N GLY A 32 -9.17 -2.07 5.07
CA GLY A 32 -10.55 -1.88 5.52
C GLY A 32 -10.66 -1.06 6.79
N LYS A 33 -9.71 -1.24 7.70
CA LYS A 33 -9.68 -0.49 8.96
C LYS A 33 -9.34 1.00 8.75
N HIS A 34 -8.32 1.28 7.94
CA HIS A 34 -7.81 2.64 7.77
C HIS A 34 -8.50 3.42 6.66
N PHE A 35 -9.07 2.74 5.68
CA PHE A 35 -9.73 3.36 4.53
C PHE A 35 -11.15 2.84 4.35
N PRO A 36 -12.01 3.01 5.38
CA PRO A 36 -13.34 2.42 5.34
C PRO A 36 -14.26 3.06 4.29
N SER A 37 -13.95 4.29 3.88
CA SER A 37 -14.77 5.00 2.88
C SER A 37 -14.47 4.57 1.44
N GLY A 38 -13.37 3.90 1.22
CA GLY A 38 -13.04 3.38 -0.09
C GLY A 38 -11.54 3.23 -0.32
N HIS A 39 -11.20 2.18 -1.05
CA HIS A 39 -9.85 1.91 -1.51
C HIS A 39 -9.93 0.87 -2.62
N THR A 40 -8.87 0.77 -3.39
CA THR A 40 -8.74 -0.26 -4.43
C THR A 40 -7.46 -1.03 -4.17
N ILE A 41 -7.51 -2.36 -4.24
CA ILE A 41 -6.34 -3.21 -4.08
C ILE A 41 -6.08 -3.94 -5.38
N THR A 42 -4.86 -3.84 -5.89
CA THR A 42 -4.43 -4.46 -7.13
C THR A 42 -3.28 -5.41 -6.84
N GLU A 43 -3.37 -6.64 -7.35
CA GLU A 43 -2.25 -7.57 -7.32
C GLU A 43 -1.16 -7.10 -8.27
N ALA A 44 0.10 -7.23 -7.84
CA ALA A 44 1.24 -6.75 -8.61
C ALA A 44 2.46 -7.63 -8.37
N THR A 45 3.46 -7.47 -9.24
CA THR A 45 4.78 -8.06 -9.03
C THR A 45 5.80 -6.94 -9.07
N GLY A 46 6.55 -6.80 -7.98
CA GLY A 46 7.65 -5.85 -7.92
C GLY A 46 8.96 -6.52 -8.28
N ARG A 47 9.86 -5.76 -8.84
CA ARG A 47 11.24 -6.19 -9.06
C ARG A 47 12.16 -5.15 -8.49
N TRP A 48 13.13 -5.59 -7.71
CA TRP A 48 14.10 -4.70 -7.11
C TRP A 48 15.46 -5.36 -7.02
N GLU A 49 16.49 -4.57 -6.85
CA GLU A 49 17.85 -5.08 -6.75
C GLU A 49 18.24 -5.24 -5.28
N SER A 50 18.60 -6.46 -4.93
CA SER A 50 19.11 -6.80 -3.60
C SER A 50 20.62 -6.84 -3.64
N PRO A 51 21.33 -6.21 -2.69
CA PRO A 51 22.79 -6.32 -2.62
C PRO A 51 23.29 -7.76 -2.47
N GLU A 52 22.47 -8.63 -1.90
CA GLU A 52 22.84 -10.00 -1.60
C GLU A 52 22.40 -11.00 -2.66
N ARG A 53 21.26 -10.76 -3.30
CA ARG A 53 20.61 -11.73 -4.19
C ARG A 53 20.49 -11.27 -5.65
N GLY A 54 20.94 -10.05 -5.98
CA GLY A 54 20.77 -9.48 -7.30
C GLY A 54 19.32 -9.05 -7.52
N LEU A 55 18.80 -9.25 -8.73
CA LEU A 55 17.40 -8.90 -9.04
C LEU A 55 16.45 -9.89 -8.40
N VAL A 56 15.47 -9.37 -7.68
CA VAL A 56 14.47 -10.16 -6.96
C VAL A 56 13.08 -9.74 -7.41
N ASP A 57 12.27 -10.73 -7.78
CA ASP A 57 10.85 -10.52 -8.03
C ASP A 57 10.08 -10.83 -6.75
N GLU A 58 9.16 -9.96 -6.40
CA GLU A 58 8.39 -10.08 -5.17
C GLU A 58 6.91 -9.86 -5.48
N PRO A 59 6.02 -10.76 -5.02
CA PRO A 59 4.60 -10.49 -5.08
C PRO A 59 4.27 -9.29 -4.20
N SER A 60 3.38 -8.44 -4.69
CA SER A 60 3.07 -7.17 -4.06
C SER A 60 1.60 -6.85 -4.20
N LEU A 61 1.12 -5.93 -3.38
CA LEU A 61 -0.18 -5.31 -3.54
C LEU A 61 0.01 -3.81 -3.69
N ILE A 62 -0.83 -3.21 -4.52
CA ILE A 62 -0.93 -1.76 -4.60
C ILE A 62 -2.29 -1.36 -4.06
N ILE A 63 -2.29 -0.60 -2.96
CA ILE A 63 -3.49 -0.05 -2.37
C ILE A 63 -3.60 1.40 -2.81
N THR A 64 -4.68 1.71 -3.52
CA THR A 64 -4.94 3.07 -4.02
C THR A 64 -6.05 3.70 -3.19
N VAL A 65 -5.76 4.87 -2.65
CA VAL A 65 -6.70 5.66 -1.85
C VAL A 65 -6.81 7.04 -2.46
N ILE A 66 -8.03 7.47 -2.72
CA ILE A 66 -8.30 8.80 -3.27
C ILE A 66 -9.01 9.60 -2.20
N GLY A 67 -8.49 10.78 -1.89
CA GLY A 67 -9.09 11.58 -0.84
C GLY A 67 -8.78 13.05 -0.96
N GLU A 68 -9.38 13.79 -0.06
CA GLU A 68 -9.17 15.22 0.09
C GLU A 68 -8.73 15.50 1.53
N GLY A 69 -7.80 16.45 1.67
CA GLY A 69 -7.36 16.91 2.97
C GLY A 69 -6.35 16.00 3.68
N SER A 70 -5.97 16.43 4.88
CA SER A 70 -4.89 15.80 5.65
C SER A 70 -5.30 14.49 6.34
N ALA A 71 -6.60 14.28 6.54
CA ALA A 71 -7.07 13.06 7.22
C ALA A 71 -6.67 11.79 6.47
N HIS A 72 -6.69 11.82 5.14
CA HIS A 72 -6.27 10.67 4.34
C HIS A 72 -4.76 10.42 4.47
N ARG A 73 -3.97 11.48 4.54
CA ARG A 73 -2.52 11.34 4.73
C ARG A 73 -2.20 10.67 6.06
N ASP A 74 -2.91 11.05 7.12
CA ASP A 74 -2.72 10.44 8.43
C ASP A 74 -3.13 8.97 8.43
N ALA A 75 -4.25 8.64 7.76
CA ALA A 75 -4.68 7.26 7.62
C ALA A 75 -3.66 6.41 6.85
N VAL A 76 -3.08 6.96 5.78
CA VAL A 76 -2.02 6.28 5.01
C VAL A 76 -0.82 6.01 5.91
N SER A 77 -0.41 6.99 6.72
CA SER A 77 0.72 6.82 7.63
C SER A 77 0.45 5.72 8.67
N ARG A 78 -0.76 5.69 9.22
CA ARG A 78 -1.14 4.63 10.18
C ARG A 78 -1.18 3.26 9.51
N PHE A 79 -1.72 3.16 8.31
CA PHE A 79 -1.72 1.90 7.56
C PHE A 79 -0.28 1.40 7.36
N CYS A 80 0.61 2.26 6.88
CA CYS A 80 1.99 1.87 6.63
C CYS A 80 2.68 1.39 7.90
N ARG A 81 2.45 2.06 9.02
CA ARG A 81 3.02 1.66 10.31
C ARG A 81 2.52 0.29 10.74
N ASP A 82 1.22 0.07 10.63
CA ASP A 82 0.63 -1.22 11.00
C ASP A 82 1.14 -2.34 10.11
N TYR A 83 1.23 -2.10 8.81
CA TYR A 83 1.70 -3.11 7.88
C TYR A 83 3.17 -3.46 8.14
N LYS A 84 4.02 -2.45 8.32
CA LYS A 84 5.44 -2.68 8.61
C LYS A 84 5.64 -3.52 9.86
N ARG A 85 4.87 -3.26 10.90
CA ARG A 85 4.93 -4.02 12.15
C ARG A 85 4.35 -5.41 12.00
N GLY A 86 3.16 -5.52 11.41
CA GLY A 86 2.45 -6.78 11.31
C GLY A 86 3.08 -7.77 10.37
N CYS A 87 3.72 -7.29 9.31
CA CYS A 87 4.32 -8.13 8.26
C CYS A 87 5.83 -8.09 8.26
N PHE A 88 6.46 -7.46 9.26
CA PHE A 88 7.92 -7.42 9.42
C PHE A 88 8.62 -6.85 8.19
N GLN A 89 8.09 -5.72 7.70
CA GLN A 89 8.65 -5.02 6.54
C GLN A 89 9.46 -3.82 6.99
N ASP A 90 10.59 -3.59 6.32
CA ASP A 90 11.45 -2.45 6.64
C ASP A 90 10.89 -1.15 6.09
N CYS A 91 10.25 -1.21 4.94
CA CYS A 91 9.69 -0.01 4.31
C CYS A 91 8.47 -0.33 3.46
N VAL A 92 7.71 0.72 3.17
CA VAL A 92 6.55 0.68 2.29
C VAL A 92 6.65 1.89 1.37
N LEU A 93 6.48 1.67 0.07
CA LEU A 93 6.53 2.76 -0.89
C LEU A 93 5.18 3.48 -0.95
N VAL A 94 5.20 4.79 -0.76
CA VAL A 94 4.01 5.63 -0.93
C VAL A 94 4.31 6.68 -1.99
N GLN A 95 3.45 6.75 -3.00
CA GLN A 95 3.50 7.79 -4.01
C GLN A 95 2.24 8.64 -3.91
N ILE A 96 2.41 9.94 -4.04
CA ILE A 96 1.31 10.89 -3.91
C ILE A 96 1.21 11.66 -5.23
N THR A 97 0.04 11.65 -5.83
CA THR A 97 -0.25 12.42 -7.04
C THR A 97 -1.51 13.26 -6.82
N LYS A 98 -1.63 14.33 -7.59
CA LYS A 98 -2.78 15.24 -7.51
C LYS A 98 -3.43 15.37 -8.88
N PRO A 99 -4.09 14.32 -9.37
CA PRO A 99 -4.73 14.34 -10.66
C PRO A 99 -6.03 15.16 -10.64
N GLU A 100 -6.42 15.67 -11.80
CA GLU A 100 -7.79 16.08 -11.96
C GLU A 100 -8.68 14.86 -11.96
N THR A 101 -9.79 14.91 -11.23
CA THR A 101 -10.68 13.76 -11.08
C THR A 101 -12.13 14.19 -11.27
N PHE A 102 -12.87 13.40 -12.02
CA PHE A 102 -14.31 13.62 -12.15
C PHE A 102 -15.01 12.25 -12.25
N TRP A 103 -16.24 12.24 -11.81
CA TRP A 103 -17.08 11.05 -11.88
C TRP A 103 -17.97 11.11 -13.11
N VAL A 104 -18.10 9.99 -13.77
CA VAL A 104 -18.93 9.86 -14.97
C VAL A 104 -20.24 9.18 -14.63
#